data_f624af3d27005c6de85cb72fa16396c4
#
_entry.id   f624af3d27005c6de85cb72fa16396c4
#
_cell.length_a   1.000
_cell.length_b   1.000
_cell.length_c   1.000
_cell.angle_alpha   90.00
_cell.angle_beta   90.00
_cell.angle_gamma   90.00
#
_symmetry.space_group_name_H-M   'P 1'
#
loop_
_entity.id
_entity.type
_entity.pdbx_description
1 polymer ?
#
loop_
_entity_poly.entity_id
_entity_poly.type
_entity_poly.pdbx_seq_one_letter_code
_entity_poly.pdbx_strand_id
1 'polypeptide(L)'
;MAVTLSGRERVQRILRRQMPDRIGLGESFWGDTIPSWIEQGYPKGQPAWKVFGHDVVSGWIVSHAAFPGRQERIRETEDWRIVKDANGATMKHWKNRPGVPEHIAFDVVNGQIWRERYRDAVLGFKPERANLDAARRVLETARDNDRFCLFTAAEVFEIGKNYAGHEHMCL
;
A
#
# COMPACT_ATOMS: atom_id res chain seq x y z
N MET A 1 -19.36 -32.25 13.84
CA MET A 1 -18.06 -31.67 13.47
C MET A 1 -18.30 -30.27 12.96
N ALA A 2 -17.57 -29.27 13.46
CA ALA A 2 -17.66 -27.91 12.95
C ALA A 2 -17.10 -27.89 11.52
N VAL A 3 -17.85 -27.30 10.60
CA VAL A 3 -17.41 -27.16 9.19
C VAL A 3 -16.31 -26.11 9.15
N THR A 4 -15.10 -26.47 8.75
CA THR A 4 -14.03 -25.51 8.52
C THR A 4 -14.26 -24.82 7.18
N LEU A 5 -14.46 -23.49 7.22
CA LEU A 5 -14.67 -22.69 6.02
C LEU A 5 -13.32 -22.36 5.35
N SER A 6 -13.32 -22.22 4.02
CA SER A 6 -12.22 -21.61 3.31
C SER A 6 -12.12 -20.11 3.67
N GLY A 7 -10.98 -19.49 3.39
CA GLY A 7 -10.80 -18.04 3.61
C GLY A 7 -11.83 -17.20 2.85
N ARG A 8 -12.12 -17.59 1.61
CA ARG A 8 -13.15 -16.95 0.77
C ARG A 8 -14.53 -17.05 1.39
N GLU A 9 -14.96 -18.24 1.75
CA GLU A 9 -16.29 -18.47 2.35
C GLU A 9 -16.46 -17.75 3.68
N ARG A 10 -15.42 -17.76 4.52
CA ARG A 10 -15.40 -17.09 5.82
C ARG A 10 -15.64 -15.60 5.67
N VAL A 11 -14.87 -14.92 4.81
CA VAL A 11 -15.01 -13.48 4.58
C VAL A 11 -16.36 -13.18 3.92
N GLN A 12 -16.83 -14.00 2.97
CA GLN A 12 -18.16 -13.83 2.38
C GLN A 12 -19.27 -13.92 3.41
N ARG A 13 -19.22 -14.84 4.37
CA ARG A 13 -20.19 -14.93 5.47
C ARG A 13 -20.17 -13.67 6.33
N ILE A 14 -18.97 -13.19 6.71
CA ILE A 14 -18.82 -11.95 7.49
C ILE A 14 -19.47 -10.77 6.77
N LEU A 15 -19.19 -10.59 5.48
CA LEU A 15 -19.77 -9.51 4.69
C LEU A 15 -21.31 -9.62 4.54
N ARG A 16 -21.85 -10.84 4.57
CA ARG A 16 -23.29 -11.11 4.57
C ARG A 16 -23.93 -11.10 5.97
N ARG A 17 -23.16 -10.74 7.02
CA ARG A 17 -23.61 -10.79 8.43
C ARG A 17 -24.06 -12.17 8.89
N GLN A 18 -23.44 -13.21 8.33
CA GLN A 18 -23.66 -14.60 8.72
C GLN A 18 -22.52 -15.06 9.64
N MET A 19 -22.81 -16.00 10.54
CA MET A 19 -21.81 -16.51 11.48
C MET A 19 -20.72 -17.30 10.74
N PRO A 20 -19.45 -16.91 10.84
CA PRO A 20 -18.33 -17.70 10.36
C PRO A 20 -17.90 -18.74 11.41
N ASP A 21 -16.96 -19.61 11.06
CA ASP A 21 -16.32 -20.55 12.01
C ASP A 21 -15.29 -19.85 12.92
N ARG A 22 -14.70 -18.74 12.48
CA ARG A 22 -13.82 -17.83 13.22
C ARG A 22 -13.82 -16.43 12.57
N ILE A 23 -13.17 -15.48 13.18
CA ILE A 23 -12.92 -14.16 12.56
C ILE A 23 -12.03 -14.31 11.32
N GLY A 24 -12.24 -13.44 10.33
CA GLY A 24 -11.38 -13.34 9.16
C GLY A 24 -10.02 -12.73 9.51
N LEU A 25 -8.95 -13.26 8.92
CA LEU A 25 -7.59 -12.78 9.10
C LEU A 25 -7.07 -12.18 7.81
N GLY A 26 -6.49 -10.98 7.90
CA GLY A 26 -5.79 -10.32 6.81
C GLY A 26 -4.79 -9.34 7.40
N GLU A 27 -3.55 -9.40 6.96
CA GLU A 27 -2.49 -8.52 7.43
C GLU A 27 -1.48 -8.24 6.33
N SER A 28 -0.85 -7.08 6.41
CA SER A 28 0.32 -6.71 5.62
C SER A 28 1.45 -6.28 6.55
N PHE A 29 2.67 -6.68 6.22
CA PHE A 29 3.84 -6.40 7.04
C PHE A 29 4.78 -5.42 6.35
N TRP A 30 5.45 -4.60 7.14
CA TRP A 30 6.53 -3.76 6.66
C TRP A 30 7.66 -4.62 6.09
N GLY A 31 8.42 -4.07 5.14
CA GLY A 31 9.45 -4.82 4.42
C GLY A 31 10.56 -5.41 5.27
N ASP A 32 10.79 -4.87 6.47
CA ASP A 32 11.78 -5.32 7.45
C ASP A 32 11.24 -6.33 8.47
N THR A 33 9.91 -6.47 8.58
CA THR A 33 9.28 -7.34 9.59
C THR A 33 9.62 -8.81 9.36
N ILE A 34 9.42 -9.31 8.15
CA ILE A 34 9.70 -10.72 7.84
C ILE A 34 11.20 -11.06 7.95
N PRO A 35 12.15 -10.24 7.44
CA PRO A 35 13.57 -10.43 7.70
C PRO A 35 13.91 -10.55 9.19
N SER A 36 13.40 -9.64 10.02
CA SER A 36 13.62 -9.68 11.48
C SER A 36 13.03 -10.94 12.12
N TRP A 37 11.86 -11.39 11.68
CA TRP A 37 11.24 -12.61 12.18
C TRP A 37 11.98 -13.88 11.76
N ILE A 38 12.62 -13.91 10.59
CA ILE A 38 13.46 -15.03 10.16
C ILE A 38 14.60 -15.26 11.15
N GLU A 39 15.21 -14.18 11.65
CA GLU A 39 16.26 -14.25 12.70
C GLU A 39 15.72 -14.80 14.04
N GLN A 40 14.40 -14.68 14.28
CA GLN A 40 13.69 -15.17 15.46
C GLN A 40 13.03 -16.53 15.26
N GLY A 41 13.27 -17.21 14.12
CA GLY A 41 12.76 -18.56 13.86
C GLY A 41 11.55 -18.64 12.92
N TYR A 42 11.15 -17.55 12.26
CA TYR A 42 10.14 -17.60 11.21
C TYR A 42 10.62 -18.46 10.02
N PRO A 43 9.78 -19.33 9.44
CA PRO A 43 10.19 -20.25 8.38
C PRO A 43 10.62 -19.49 7.11
N LYS A 44 11.91 -19.52 6.82
CA LYS A 44 12.47 -18.85 5.63
C LYS A 44 11.80 -19.36 4.33
N GLY A 45 11.41 -18.43 3.47
CA GLY A 45 10.78 -18.74 2.19
C GLY A 45 9.29 -19.09 2.26
N GLN A 46 8.69 -19.16 3.45
CA GLN A 46 7.25 -19.33 3.58
C GLN A 46 6.54 -17.96 3.54
N PRO A 47 5.46 -17.81 2.74
CA PRO A 47 4.70 -16.58 2.73
C PRO A 47 3.86 -16.44 4.01
N ALA A 48 3.79 -15.22 4.56
CA ALA A 48 3.11 -14.95 5.82
C ALA A 48 1.66 -15.41 5.85
N TRP A 49 0.94 -15.28 4.74
CA TRP A 49 -0.44 -15.74 4.65
C TRP A 49 -0.58 -17.26 4.91
N LYS A 50 0.41 -18.07 4.52
CA LYS A 50 0.39 -19.50 4.75
C LYS A 50 0.74 -19.86 6.19
N VAL A 51 1.72 -19.15 6.77
CA VAL A 51 2.16 -19.38 8.16
C VAL A 51 1.07 -18.97 9.15
N PHE A 52 0.42 -17.82 8.92
CA PHE A 52 -0.60 -17.26 9.81
C PHE A 52 -2.04 -17.57 9.38
N GLY A 53 -2.25 -18.26 8.27
CA GLY A 53 -3.59 -18.62 7.81
C GLY A 53 -4.46 -17.43 7.40
N HIS A 54 -3.90 -16.45 6.66
CA HIS A 54 -4.66 -15.30 6.20
C HIS A 54 -5.75 -15.68 5.21
N ASP A 55 -6.93 -15.12 5.38
CA ASP A 55 -8.10 -15.36 4.55
C ASP A 55 -8.19 -14.41 3.35
N VAL A 56 -7.46 -13.30 3.39
CA VAL A 56 -7.53 -12.23 2.40
C VAL A 56 -6.23 -12.13 1.60
N VAL A 57 -6.36 -11.97 0.28
CA VAL A 57 -5.30 -11.48 -0.61
C VAL A 57 -5.68 -10.06 -1.02
N SER A 58 -4.80 -9.11 -0.77
CA SER A 58 -5.03 -7.71 -1.16
C SER A 58 -4.00 -7.24 -2.18
N GLY A 59 -4.38 -6.24 -2.98
CA GLY A 59 -3.48 -5.60 -3.93
C GLY A 59 -3.87 -4.16 -4.22
N TRP A 60 -2.85 -3.34 -4.45
CA TRP A 60 -2.98 -2.00 -4.98
C TRP A 60 -2.85 -2.08 -6.49
N ILE A 61 -3.87 -1.63 -7.21
CA ILE A 61 -3.91 -1.73 -8.68
C ILE A 61 -3.94 -0.36 -9.37
N VAL A 62 -4.15 0.72 -8.63
CA VAL A 62 -4.23 2.08 -9.17
C VAL A 62 -3.10 2.93 -8.62
N SER A 63 -2.35 3.58 -9.50
CA SER A 63 -1.37 4.58 -9.10
C SER A 63 -2.06 5.93 -8.87
N HIS A 64 -1.91 6.46 -7.66
CA HIS A 64 -2.39 7.79 -7.26
C HIS A 64 -1.32 8.89 -7.42
N ALA A 65 -0.16 8.57 -7.99
CA ALA A 65 0.91 9.53 -8.20
C ALA A 65 0.44 10.69 -9.09
N ALA A 66 0.72 11.94 -8.69
CA ALA A 66 0.41 13.11 -9.53
C ALA A 66 1.17 13.03 -10.86
N PHE A 67 2.43 12.64 -10.81
CA PHE A 67 3.32 12.56 -11.97
C PHE A 67 3.99 11.18 -12.05
N PRO A 68 3.30 10.12 -12.51
CA PRO A 68 3.84 8.77 -12.57
C PRO A 68 5.19 8.70 -13.28
N GLY A 69 6.14 7.97 -12.71
CA GLY A 69 7.50 7.84 -13.24
C GLY A 69 8.45 9.01 -12.92
N ARG A 70 7.95 10.09 -12.35
CA ARG A 70 8.78 11.24 -11.98
C ARG A 70 9.36 11.01 -10.57
N GLN A 71 10.65 10.83 -10.51
CA GLN A 71 11.40 10.73 -9.26
C GLN A 71 12.76 11.42 -9.42
N GLU A 72 13.15 12.22 -8.44
CA GLU A 72 14.41 12.95 -8.45
C GLU A 72 15.24 12.59 -7.22
N ARG A 73 16.49 12.16 -7.42
CA ARG A 73 17.45 11.99 -6.34
C ARG A 73 18.15 13.32 -6.10
N ILE A 74 17.85 13.96 -4.97
CA ILE A 74 18.41 15.29 -4.62
C ILE A 74 19.80 15.13 -4.00
N ARG A 75 19.97 14.19 -3.06
CA ARG A 75 21.24 13.98 -2.36
C ARG A 75 21.32 12.54 -1.84
N GLU A 76 22.56 12.03 -1.78
CA GLU A 76 22.82 10.69 -1.23
C GLU A 76 24.17 10.68 -0.49
N THR A 77 24.22 9.94 0.62
CA THR A 77 25.42 9.61 1.41
C THR A 77 25.48 8.10 1.63
N GLU A 78 26.46 7.62 2.39
CA GLU A 78 26.51 6.20 2.81
C GLU A 78 25.28 5.81 3.62
N ASP A 79 24.79 6.68 4.52
CA ASP A 79 23.75 6.35 5.51
C ASP A 79 22.34 6.64 5.03
N TRP A 80 22.13 7.62 4.14
CA TRP A 80 20.80 8.07 3.74
C TRP A 80 20.78 8.62 2.32
N ARG A 81 19.57 8.75 1.78
CA ARG A 81 19.29 9.45 0.52
C ARG A 81 18.09 10.37 0.67
N ILE A 82 18.12 11.50 0.00
CA ILE A 82 16.98 12.41 -0.15
C ILE A 82 16.44 12.28 -1.58
N VAL A 83 15.15 12.02 -1.67
CA VAL A 83 14.46 11.80 -2.94
C VAL A 83 13.19 12.66 -2.95
N LYS A 84 12.92 13.29 -4.08
CA LYS A 84 11.60 13.86 -4.37
C LYS A 84 10.81 12.83 -5.16
N ASP A 85 9.64 12.47 -4.66
CA ASP A 85 8.80 11.46 -5.25
C ASP A 85 7.88 12.00 -6.36
N ALA A 86 7.08 11.11 -6.95
CA ALA A 86 6.13 11.44 -8.00
C ALA A 86 4.94 12.31 -7.55
N ASN A 87 4.83 12.58 -6.25
CA ASN A 87 3.83 13.46 -5.64
C ASN A 87 4.39 14.84 -5.27
N GLY A 88 5.69 15.05 -5.45
CA GLY A 88 6.38 16.27 -5.03
C GLY A 88 6.74 16.29 -3.54
N ALA A 89 6.60 15.17 -2.84
CA ALA A 89 7.10 15.04 -1.48
C ALA A 89 8.61 14.77 -1.49
N THR A 90 9.35 15.57 -0.74
CA THR A 90 10.78 15.39 -0.50
C THR A 90 10.98 14.60 0.77
N MET A 91 11.57 13.41 0.64
CA MET A 91 11.71 12.45 1.72
C MET A 91 13.16 12.03 1.91
N LYS A 92 13.56 11.83 3.17
CA LYS A 92 14.84 11.25 3.55
C LYS A 92 14.65 9.80 3.94
N HIS A 93 15.34 8.93 3.24
CA HIS A 93 15.35 7.48 3.47
C HIS A 93 16.68 7.11 4.11
N TRP A 94 16.62 6.49 5.27
CA TRP A 94 17.78 5.88 5.89
C TRP A 94 18.09 4.52 5.26
N LYS A 95 19.35 4.23 4.97
CA LYS A 95 19.76 2.96 4.35
C LYS A 95 19.87 1.82 5.37
N ASN A 96 20.27 2.16 6.60
CA ASN A 96 20.60 1.22 7.66
C ASN A 96 19.56 1.21 8.79
N ARG A 97 18.43 1.89 8.61
CA ARG A 97 17.31 1.92 9.57
C ARG A 97 16.03 1.55 8.85
N PRO A 98 15.34 0.51 9.33
CA PRO A 98 14.00 0.24 8.89
C PRO A 98 13.06 1.37 9.37
N GLY A 99 11.95 1.56 8.66
CA GLY A 99 10.91 2.49 9.08
C GLY A 99 10.41 3.42 7.97
N VAL A 100 9.55 4.35 8.39
CA VAL A 100 8.95 5.34 7.50
C VAL A 100 9.98 6.42 7.16
N PRO A 101 10.08 6.85 5.89
CA PRO A 101 10.93 7.98 5.52
C PRO A 101 10.57 9.26 6.27
N GLU A 102 11.56 10.08 6.57
CA GLU A 102 11.33 11.43 7.11
C GLU A 102 10.82 12.35 6.00
N HIS A 103 9.66 12.95 6.17
CA HIS A 103 9.17 13.99 5.27
C HIS A 103 9.91 15.31 5.56
N ILE A 104 10.56 15.87 4.53
CA ILE A 104 11.34 17.11 4.64
C ILE A 104 10.54 18.30 4.12
N ALA A 105 9.89 18.13 2.96
CA ALA A 105 9.12 19.18 2.29
C ALA A 105 8.08 18.60 1.34
N PHE A 106 7.12 19.43 0.98
CA PHE A 106 6.10 19.12 -0.03
C PHE A 106 6.03 20.29 -1.03
N ASP A 107 5.76 19.98 -2.29
CA ASP A 107 5.59 21.02 -3.30
C ASP A 107 4.27 21.76 -3.16
N VAL A 108 3.22 21.06 -2.74
CA VAL A 108 1.88 21.64 -2.57
C VAL A 108 1.75 22.26 -1.18
N VAL A 109 2.17 23.50 -1.06
CA VAL A 109 2.13 24.26 0.20
C VAL A 109 0.92 25.22 0.31
N ASN A 110 0.14 25.35 -0.76
CA ASN A 110 -1.08 26.17 -0.77
C ASN A 110 -2.00 25.79 -1.93
N GLY A 111 -3.24 26.31 -1.89
CA GLY A 111 -4.26 26.05 -2.91
C GLY A 111 -3.95 26.62 -4.30
N GLN A 112 -3.07 27.62 -4.42
CA GLN A 112 -2.66 28.16 -5.72
C GLN A 112 -1.78 27.13 -6.45
N ILE A 113 -0.73 26.61 -5.80
CA ILE A 113 0.16 25.59 -6.38
C ILE A 113 -0.63 24.35 -6.76
N TRP A 114 -1.58 23.93 -5.91
CA TRP A 114 -2.49 22.84 -6.24
C TRP A 114 -3.22 23.09 -7.56
N ARG A 115 -3.90 24.23 -7.71
CA ARG A 115 -4.68 24.56 -8.92
C ARG A 115 -3.83 24.65 -10.18
N GLU A 116 -2.64 25.26 -10.08
CA GLU A 116 -1.79 25.54 -11.24
C GLU A 116 -0.98 24.36 -11.72
N ARG A 117 -0.57 23.44 -10.81
CA ARG A 117 0.41 22.40 -11.14
C ARG A 117 -0.09 20.96 -10.95
N TYR A 118 -0.98 20.73 -9.99
CA TYR A 118 -1.35 19.38 -9.57
C TYR A 118 -2.76 18.98 -9.99
N ARG A 119 -3.70 19.88 -9.89
CA ARG A 119 -5.12 19.61 -10.08
C ARG A 119 -5.40 18.84 -11.37
N ASP A 120 -4.94 19.33 -12.50
CA ASP A 120 -5.23 18.74 -13.80
C ASP A 120 -4.49 17.39 -14.01
N ALA A 121 -3.28 17.26 -13.43
CA ALA A 121 -2.54 16.00 -13.44
C ALA A 121 -3.23 14.91 -12.60
N VAL A 122 -3.86 15.28 -11.49
CA VAL A 122 -4.55 14.34 -10.59
C VAL A 122 -5.96 14.02 -11.12
N LEU A 123 -6.72 15.02 -11.55
CA LEU A 123 -8.07 14.82 -12.08
C LEU A 123 -8.09 14.21 -13.48
N GLY A 124 -7.03 14.41 -14.28
CA GLY A 124 -6.84 13.79 -15.58
C GLY A 124 -6.46 12.31 -15.47
N PHE A 125 -7.26 11.53 -14.72
CA PHE A 125 -7.02 10.10 -14.55
C PHE A 125 -7.07 9.39 -15.91
N LYS A 126 -6.05 8.57 -16.17
CA LYS A 126 -5.97 7.75 -17.36
C LYS A 126 -6.12 6.27 -16.99
N PRO A 127 -6.84 5.47 -17.80
CA PRO A 127 -7.00 4.04 -17.54
C PRO A 127 -5.68 3.27 -17.36
N GLU A 128 -4.60 3.72 -18.00
CA GLU A 128 -3.26 3.12 -17.91
C GLU A 128 -2.64 3.21 -16.52
N ARG A 129 -3.20 4.07 -15.63
CA ARG A 129 -2.82 4.09 -14.21
C ARG A 129 -3.32 2.87 -13.44
N ALA A 130 -4.28 2.13 -13.98
CA ALA A 130 -4.73 0.87 -13.44
C ALA A 130 -3.88 -0.28 -14.00
N ASN A 131 -3.15 -0.97 -13.13
CA ASN A 131 -2.36 -2.15 -13.50
C ASN A 131 -3.25 -3.39 -13.52
N LEU A 132 -3.94 -3.62 -14.65
CA LEU A 132 -4.86 -4.74 -14.81
C LEU A 132 -4.17 -6.11 -14.76
N ASP A 133 -2.91 -6.20 -15.16
CA ASP A 133 -2.14 -7.45 -15.05
C ASP A 133 -1.80 -7.76 -13.58
N ALA A 134 -1.48 -6.74 -12.79
CA ALA A 134 -1.34 -6.92 -11.34
C ALA A 134 -2.67 -7.35 -10.71
N ALA A 135 -3.79 -6.74 -11.11
CA ALA A 135 -5.11 -7.11 -10.63
C ALA A 135 -5.44 -8.59 -10.95
N ARG A 136 -5.15 -9.03 -12.18
CA ARG A 136 -5.35 -10.42 -12.60
C ARG A 136 -4.53 -11.39 -11.74
N ARG A 137 -3.25 -11.12 -11.53
CA ARG A 137 -2.38 -11.96 -10.68
C ARG A 137 -2.89 -12.05 -9.24
N VAL A 138 -3.36 -10.95 -8.65
CA VAL A 138 -3.94 -10.96 -7.31
C VAL A 138 -5.19 -11.83 -7.26
N LEU A 139 -6.07 -11.73 -8.26
CA LEU A 139 -7.29 -12.51 -8.36
C LEU A 139 -6.99 -14.02 -8.55
N GLU A 140 -6.04 -14.37 -9.40
CA GLU A 140 -5.58 -15.74 -9.62
C GLU A 140 -5.02 -16.31 -8.31
N THR A 141 -4.11 -15.60 -7.65
CA THR A 141 -3.57 -15.99 -6.34
C THR A 141 -4.67 -16.24 -5.30
N ALA A 142 -5.70 -15.41 -5.28
CA ALA A 142 -6.83 -15.58 -4.37
C ALA A 142 -7.65 -16.85 -4.71
N ARG A 143 -7.90 -17.09 -5.98
CA ARG A 143 -8.64 -18.28 -6.46
C ARG A 143 -7.90 -19.59 -6.16
N ASP A 144 -6.63 -19.64 -6.51
CA ASP A 144 -5.78 -20.82 -6.36
C ASP A 144 -5.59 -21.24 -4.89
N ASN A 145 -5.74 -20.30 -3.96
CA ASN A 145 -5.56 -20.54 -2.53
C ASN A 145 -6.86 -20.41 -1.72
N ASP A 146 -8.01 -20.36 -2.39
CA ASP A 146 -9.35 -20.27 -1.78
C ASP A 146 -9.49 -19.14 -0.77
N ARG A 147 -8.86 -17.99 -1.08
CA ARG A 147 -8.84 -16.78 -0.27
C ARG A 147 -9.75 -15.70 -0.86
N PHE A 148 -10.16 -14.75 -0.04
CA PHE A 148 -10.93 -13.60 -0.49
C PHE A 148 -10.03 -12.57 -1.16
N CYS A 149 -10.42 -12.08 -2.35
CA CYS A 149 -9.69 -11.04 -3.07
C CYS A 149 -10.20 -9.66 -2.67
N LEU A 150 -9.30 -8.77 -2.25
CA LEU A 150 -9.57 -7.39 -1.90
C LEU A 150 -8.68 -6.46 -2.72
N PHE A 151 -9.27 -5.54 -3.46
CA PHE A 151 -8.55 -4.42 -4.05
C PHE A 151 -8.70 -3.19 -3.17
N THR A 152 -7.57 -2.55 -2.88
CA THR A 152 -7.52 -1.35 -2.06
C THR A 152 -7.29 -0.11 -2.92
N ALA A 153 -7.92 0.99 -2.54
CA ALA A 153 -7.68 2.31 -3.09
C ALA A 153 -7.44 3.28 -1.95
N ALA A 154 -6.61 4.30 -2.19
CA ALA A 154 -6.40 5.33 -1.19
C ALA A 154 -7.63 6.23 -1.10
N GLU A 155 -7.96 6.66 0.11
CA GLU A 155 -8.98 7.65 0.38
C GLU A 155 -8.49 9.07 0.08
N VAL A 156 -9.43 10.02 -0.03
CA VAL A 156 -9.14 11.41 -0.43
C VAL A 156 -8.13 12.07 0.49
N PHE A 157 -8.25 11.88 1.81
CA PHE A 157 -7.33 12.46 2.79
C PHE A 157 -5.91 11.89 2.63
N GLU A 158 -5.75 10.58 2.49
CA GLU A 158 -4.46 9.94 2.26
C GLU A 158 -3.79 10.43 0.98
N ILE A 159 -4.55 10.58 -0.09
CA ILE A 159 -4.04 11.11 -1.36
C ILE A 159 -3.59 12.58 -1.18
N GLY A 160 -4.41 13.41 -0.57
CA GLY A 160 -4.10 14.81 -0.30
C GLY A 160 -2.86 14.99 0.58
N LYS A 161 -2.76 14.19 1.63
CA LYS A 161 -1.60 14.14 2.52
C LYS A 161 -0.30 13.81 1.78
N ASN A 162 -0.36 12.93 0.78
CA ASN A 162 0.82 12.58 -0.01
C ASN A 162 1.31 13.72 -0.92
N TYR A 163 0.47 14.69 -1.22
CA TYR A 163 0.87 15.89 -2.00
C TYR A 163 1.29 17.06 -1.12
N ALA A 164 0.56 17.31 -0.04
CA ALA A 164 0.69 18.53 0.76
C ALA A 164 1.25 18.29 2.18
N GLY A 165 1.33 17.04 2.64
CA GLY A 165 1.65 16.71 4.03
C GLY A 165 0.46 16.93 4.97
N HIS A 166 0.60 16.47 6.21
CA HIS A 166 -0.46 16.58 7.21
C HIS A 166 -0.76 18.04 7.57
N GLU A 167 0.29 18.83 7.75
CA GLU A 167 0.16 20.23 8.18
C GLU A 167 -0.72 21.04 7.22
N HIS A 168 -0.39 21.05 5.92
CA HIS A 168 -1.15 21.81 4.93
C HIS A 168 -2.51 21.21 4.59
N MET A 169 -2.76 19.95 4.96
CA MET A 169 -4.09 19.31 4.78
C MET A 169 -5.04 19.62 5.94
N CYS A 170 -4.54 20.00 7.11
CA CYS A 170 -5.33 20.26 8.31
C CYS A 170 -5.49 21.76 8.61
N LEU A 171 -4.79 22.65 7.90
CA LEU A 171 -4.90 24.12 7.99
C LEU A 171 -5.66 24.70 6.80
#